data_086c3ea15ed0ac8c3a6078c26a78f7c0
#
_entry.id   086c3ea15ed0ac8c3a6078c26a78f7c0
#
_cell.length_a   1.000
_cell.length_b   1.000
_cell.length_c   1.000
_cell.angle_alpha   90.00
_cell.angle_beta   90.00
_cell.angle_gamma   90.00
#
_symmetry.space_group_name_H-M   'P 1'
#
loop_
_entity.id
_entity.type
_entity.pdbx_description
1 polymer ?
#
loop_
_entity_poly.entity_id
_entity_poly.type
_entity_poly.pdbx_seq_one_letter_code
_entity_poly.pdbx_strand_id
1 'polypeptide(L)'
;MRSRRSAITLLVVMILVAGALSAAERDRTKGRTATTTPADALPPQTTGHEVVATLPADSPVHAKVGDSVLLRVRSSTPDIAQMLKLGISTSVGPALLGELQFVADAPGTFPVTLEVAGTVGGIVQVR
;
A
#
# COMPACT_ATOMS: atom_id res chain seq x y z
N MET A 1 -6.77 -49.96 -13.11
CA MET A 1 -6.41 -49.12 -14.27
C MET A 1 -7.61 -48.45 -14.96
N ARG A 2 -8.78 -48.99 -14.86
CA ARG A 2 -9.99 -48.38 -15.48
C ARG A 2 -10.48 -47.11 -14.82
N SER A 3 -10.24 -46.90 -13.52
CA SER A 3 -10.67 -45.74 -12.78
C SER A 3 -9.92 -44.44 -13.11
N ARG A 4 -8.66 -44.55 -13.52
CA ARG A 4 -7.86 -43.37 -13.83
C ARG A 4 -8.26 -42.68 -15.14
N ARG A 5 -8.74 -43.45 -16.11
CA ARG A 5 -9.18 -42.90 -17.40
C ARG A 5 -10.51 -42.16 -17.27
N SER A 6 -11.40 -42.68 -16.43
CA SER A 6 -12.69 -42.04 -16.18
C SER A 6 -12.55 -40.72 -15.42
N ALA A 7 -11.60 -40.65 -14.48
CA ALA A 7 -11.35 -39.42 -13.70
C ALA A 7 -10.80 -38.30 -14.58
N ILE A 8 -9.93 -38.62 -15.52
CA ILE A 8 -9.34 -37.63 -16.44
C ILE A 8 -10.40 -37.08 -17.39
N THR A 9 -11.28 -37.97 -17.90
CA THR A 9 -12.36 -37.53 -18.78
C THR A 9 -13.34 -36.63 -18.06
N LEU A 10 -13.65 -36.91 -16.82
CA LEU A 10 -14.52 -36.07 -16.01
C LEU A 10 -13.92 -34.71 -15.71
N LEU A 11 -12.61 -34.66 -15.46
CA LEU A 11 -11.89 -33.41 -15.22
C LEU A 11 -11.88 -32.50 -16.46
N VAL A 12 -11.68 -33.08 -17.64
CA VAL A 12 -11.69 -32.33 -18.91
C VAL A 12 -13.06 -31.75 -19.19
N VAL A 13 -14.12 -32.49 -18.93
CA VAL A 13 -15.50 -31.97 -19.08
C VAL A 13 -15.80 -30.85 -18.12
N MET A 14 -15.33 -30.94 -16.87
CA MET A 14 -15.51 -29.86 -15.88
C MET A 14 -14.80 -28.58 -16.28
N ILE A 15 -13.60 -28.67 -16.83
CA ILE A 15 -12.83 -27.50 -17.26
C ILE A 15 -13.53 -26.79 -18.43
N LEU A 16 -14.11 -27.54 -19.35
CA LEU A 16 -14.85 -26.98 -20.47
C LEU A 16 -16.12 -26.23 -20.01
N VAL A 17 -16.83 -26.78 -19.04
CA VAL A 17 -18.02 -26.11 -18.48
C VAL A 17 -17.64 -24.85 -17.74
N ALA A 18 -16.58 -24.86 -16.96
CA ALA A 18 -16.09 -23.67 -16.26
C ALA A 18 -15.65 -22.57 -17.24
N GLY A 19 -15.05 -22.95 -18.36
CA GLY A 19 -14.66 -21.99 -19.39
C GLY A 19 -15.85 -21.30 -20.06
N ALA A 20 -16.93 -22.01 -20.30
CA ALA A 20 -18.14 -21.44 -20.86
C ALA A 20 -18.83 -20.45 -19.91
N LEU A 21 -18.89 -20.75 -18.63
CA LEU A 21 -19.41 -19.85 -17.61
C LEU A 21 -18.61 -18.57 -17.47
N SER A 22 -17.30 -18.66 -17.56
CA SER A 22 -16.43 -17.49 -17.50
C SER A 22 -16.64 -16.53 -18.68
N ALA A 23 -16.91 -17.05 -19.86
CA ALA A 23 -17.21 -16.22 -21.02
C ALA A 23 -18.54 -15.49 -20.89
N ALA A 24 -19.55 -16.14 -20.32
CA ALA A 24 -20.86 -15.52 -20.07
C ALA A 24 -20.79 -14.42 -19.01
N GLU A 25 -19.98 -14.58 -18.01
CA GLU A 25 -19.75 -13.54 -16.99
C GLU A 25 -19.05 -12.31 -17.56
N ARG A 26 -18.11 -12.50 -18.46
CA ARG A 26 -17.42 -11.40 -19.11
C ARG A 26 -18.36 -10.53 -19.94
N ASP A 27 -19.26 -11.12 -20.64
CA ASP A 27 -20.25 -10.37 -21.42
C ASP A 27 -21.21 -9.57 -20.54
N ARG A 28 -21.61 -10.12 -19.42
CA ARG A 28 -22.45 -9.41 -18.44
C ARG A 28 -21.72 -8.25 -17.78
N THR A 29 -20.44 -8.46 -17.46
CA THR A 29 -19.62 -7.42 -16.85
C THR A 29 -19.36 -6.26 -17.83
N LYS A 30 -19.17 -6.58 -19.10
CA LYS A 30 -18.93 -5.58 -20.12
C LYS A 30 -20.15 -4.68 -20.38
N GLY A 31 -21.34 -5.25 -20.35
CA GLY A 31 -22.57 -4.46 -20.47
C GLY A 31 -22.87 -3.60 -19.23
N ARG A 32 -22.45 -4.06 -18.08
CA ARG A 32 -22.66 -3.35 -16.81
C ARG A 32 -21.64 -2.22 -16.61
N THR A 33 -20.43 -2.37 -17.12
CA THR A 33 -19.39 -1.37 -16.99
C THR A 33 -19.69 -0.11 -17.81
N ALA A 34 -20.40 -0.25 -18.92
CA ALA A 34 -20.80 0.87 -19.74
C ALA A 34 -21.89 1.74 -19.09
N THR A 35 -22.64 1.18 -18.13
CA THR A 35 -23.73 1.86 -17.43
C THR A 35 -23.30 2.48 -16.11
N THR A 36 -22.17 2.04 -15.54
CA THR A 36 -21.65 2.60 -14.32
C THR A 36 -20.92 3.88 -14.65
N THR A 37 -21.58 4.96 -14.44
CA THR A 37 -21.04 6.29 -14.68
C THR A 37 -19.82 6.53 -13.82
N PRO A 38 -18.74 7.07 -14.37
CA PRO A 38 -17.51 7.35 -13.63
C PRO A 38 -17.66 8.26 -12.42
N ALA A 39 -18.81 8.89 -12.26
CA ALA A 39 -19.11 9.76 -11.13
C ALA A 39 -19.02 9.05 -9.75
N ASP A 40 -19.35 7.76 -9.69
CA ASP A 40 -19.28 6.97 -8.47
C ASP A 40 -17.88 6.42 -8.20
N ALA A 41 -17.00 6.47 -9.16
CA ALA A 41 -15.65 5.94 -9.08
C ALA A 41 -14.60 6.98 -8.67
N LEU A 42 -15.00 8.23 -8.43
CA LEU A 42 -14.09 9.25 -7.90
C LEU A 42 -13.78 8.91 -6.44
N PRO A 43 -12.54 8.53 -6.12
CA PRO A 43 -12.15 8.41 -4.74
C PRO A 43 -12.38 9.76 -4.06
N PRO A 44 -12.75 9.77 -2.78
CA PRO A 44 -12.86 11.01 -2.05
C PRO A 44 -11.55 11.76 -2.22
N GLN A 45 -11.61 12.91 -2.86
CA GLN A 45 -10.42 13.74 -3.03
C GLN A 45 -9.98 14.17 -1.64
N THR A 46 -8.87 13.61 -1.22
CA THR A 46 -8.19 14.07 -0.02
C THR A 46 -7.78 15.51 -0.32
N THR A 47 -8.41 16.45 0.32
CA THR A 47 -8.10 17.89 0.18
C THR A 47 -6.75 18.28 0.76
N GLY A 48 -5.97 17.29 1.22
CA GLY A 48 -4.65 17.48 1.79
C GLY A 48 -3.58 17.69 0.74
N HIS A 49 -2.52 18.35 1.15
CA HIS A 49 -1.31 18.49 0.35
C HIS A 49 -0.41 17.27 0.50
N GLU A 50 0.46 17.06 -0.47
CA GLU A 50 1.52 16.07 -0.34
C GLU A 50 2.74 16.70 0.32
N VAL A 51 3.18 16.11 1.41
CA VAL A 51 4.40 16.49 2.14
C VAL A 51 5.46 15.43 1.89
N VAL A 52 6.56 15.80 1.25
CA VAL A 52 7.69 14.91 1.00
C VAL A 52 8.89 15.40 1.81
N ALA A 53 9.48 14.51 2.59
CA ALA A 53 10.66 14.84 3.40
C ALA A 53 11.67 13.69 3.38
N THR A 54 12.95 14.03 3.55
CA THR A 54 14.03 13.05 3.66
C THR A 54 14.57 13.06 5.09
N LEU A 55 14.70 11.89 5.66
CA LEU A 55 15.26 11.67 7.00
C LEU A 55 16.63 10.97 6.90
N PRO A 56 17.56 11.21 7.82
CA PRO A 56 17.45 12.07 9.01
C PRO A 56 17.39 13.55 8.66
N ALA A 57 16.67 14.32 9.48
CA ALA A 57 16.52 15.76 9.34
C ALA A 57 16.74 16.46 10.68
N ASP A 58 17.34 17.64 10.63
CA ASP A 58 17.67 18.45 11.82
C ASP A 58 16.42 19.12 12.42
N SER A 59 15.38 19.27 11.62
CA SER A 59 14.13 19.90 12.03
C SER A 59 12.95 18.97 11.84
N PRO A 60 11.88 19.13 12.65
CA PRO A 60 10.67 18.34 12.50
C PRO A 60 10.01 18.57 11.14
N VAL A 61 9.44 17.52 10.60
CA VAL A 61 8.59 17.59 9.40
C VAL A 61 7.20 18.05 9.82
N HIS A 62 6.72 19.11 9.23
CA HIS A 62 5.39 19.65 9.54
C HIS A 62 4.37 19.21 8.51
N ALA A 63 3.24 18.71 8.98
CA ALA A 63 2.09 18.36 8.16
C ALA A 63 0.80 18.84 8.84
N LYS A 64 -0.27 18.90 8.06
CA LYS A 64 -1.62 19.20 8.58
C LYS A 64 -2.48 17.96 8.51
N VAL A 65 -3.52 17.93 9.32
CA VAL A 65 -4.53 16.86 9.22
C VAL A 65 -5.12 16.85 7.81
N GLY A 66 -5.16 15.67 7.19
CA GLY A 66 -5.58 15.47 5.82
C GLY A 66 -4.44 15.40 4.80
N ASP A 67 -3.22 15.78 5.18
CA ASP A 67 -2.07 15.70 4.28
C ASP A 67 -1.60 14.26 4.06
N SER A 68 -1.13 13.97 2.85
CA SER A 68 -0.40 12.75 2.54
C SER A 68 1.09 12.98 2.78
N VAL A 69 1.70 12.16 3.62
CA VAL A 69 3.11 12.31 4.00
C VAL A 69 3.91 11.17 3.42
N LEU A 70 4.96 11.51 2.69
CA LEU A 70 5.95 10.57 2.17
C LEU A 70 7.32 10.88 2.79
N LEU A 71 7.80 9.98 3.62
CA LEU A 71 9.11 10.10 4.26
C LEU A 71 10.10 9.17 3.55
N ARG A 72 11.19 9.73 3.08
CA ARG A 72 12.32 8.98 2.55
C ARG A 72 13.38 8.88 3.61
N VAL A 73 13.66 7.67 4.05
CA VAL A 73 14.60 7.43 5.15
C VAL A 73 15.89 6.83 4.61
N ARG A 74 17.02 7.42 4.98
CA ARG A 74 18.35 6.93 4.64
C ARG A 74 19.06 6.45 5.89
N SER A 75 19.88 5.43 5.75
CA SER A 75 20.77 4.95 6.80
C SER A 75 22.12 4.55 6.21
N SER A 76 23.18 4.80 6.94
CA SER A 76 24.54 4.34 6.59
C SER A 76 24.75 2.85 6.89
N THR A 77 23.87 2.24 7.64
CA THR A 77 23.89 0.82 8.01
C THR A 77 22.54 0.19 7.75
N PRO A 78 22.46 -1.12 7.47
CA PRO A 78 21.18 -1.80 7.36
C PRO A 78 20.35 -1.64 8.64
N ASP A 79 19.13 -1.19 8.51
CA ASP A 79 18.24 -0.90 9.64
C ASP A 79 16.76 -1.03 9.23
N ILE A 80 15.89 -0.88 10.19
CA ILE A 80 14.45 -0.80 9.98
C ILE A 80 13.95 0.53 10.54
N ALA A 81 13.44 1.37 9.66
CA ALA A 81 12.76 2.60 10.06
C ALA A 81 11.30 2.31 10.36
N GLN A 82 10.83 2.75 11.51
CA GLN A 82 9.46 2.48 11.95
C GLN A 82 8.81 3.68 12.61
N MET A 83 7.50 3.77 12.43
CA MET A 83 6.62 4.68 13.15
C MET A 83 5.66 3.85 13.99
N LEU A 84 6.00 3.66 15.25
CA LEU A 84 5.26 2.77 16.16
C LEU A 84 3.80 3.18 16.33
N LYS A 85 3.53 4.48 16.40
CA LYS A 85 2.16 5.00 16.55
C LYS A 85 1.24 4.66 15.38
N LEU A 86 1.80 4.48 14.19
CA LEU A 86 1.06 4.16 12.98
C LEU A 86 1.20 2.68 12.58
N GLY A 87 2.08 1.93 13.22
CA GLY A 87 2.33 0.54 12.92
C GLY A 87 2.94 0.29 11.54
N ILE A 88 3.66 1.26 10.99
CA ILE A 88 4.31 1.16 9.68
C ILE A 88 5.84 1.10 9.82
N SER A 89 6.47 0.34 8.93
CA SER A 89 7.92 0.16 8.92
C SER A 89 8.44 -0.07 7.50
N THR A 90 9.72 0.20 7.29
CA THR A 90 10.41 -0.06 6.04
C THR A 90 11.88 -0.36 6.28
N SER A 91 12.46 -1.19 5.43
CA SER A 91 13.89 -1.49 5.48
C SER A 91 14.69 -0.34 4.86
N VAL A 92 15.82 -0.01 5.48
CA VAL A 92 16.72 1.04 5.04
C VAL A 92 18.17 0.56 5.08
N GLY A 93 19.05 1.19 4.33
CA GLY A 93 20.46 0.84 4.31
C GLY A 93 21.27 1.74 3.38
N PRO A 94 22.60 1.49 3.27
CA PRO A 94 23.50 2.34 2.48
C PRO A 94 23.10 2.43 1.00
N ALA A 95 22.55 1.36 0.44
CA ALA A 95 22.09 1.27 -0.94
C ALA A 95 20.57 1.13 -1.05
N LEU A 96 19.85 1.26 0.05
CA LEU A 96 18.41 1.07 0.13
C LEU A 96 17.74 2.29 0.77
N LEU A 97 17.02 3.04 -0.06
CA LEU A 97 16.18 4.13 0.40
C LEU A 97 14.84 3.56 0.87
N GLY A 98 14.53 3.71 2.16
CA GLY A 98 13.23 3.33 2.71
C GLY A 98 12.21 4.45 2.51
N GLU A 99 10.97 4.06 2.25
CA GLU A 99 9.85 4.99 2.13
C GLU A 99 8.74 4.62 3.10
N LEU A 100 8.30 5.60 3.88
CA LEU A 100 7.15 5.52 4.76
C LEU A 100 6.08 6.48 4.25
N GLN A 101 4.92 5.95 3.88
CA GLN A 101 3.82 6.75 3.38
C GLN A 101 2.59 6.55 4.27
N PHE A 102 1.95 7.65 4.62
CA PHE A 102 0.73 7.65 5.41
C PHE A 102 -0.08 8.92 5.20
N VAL A 103 -1.34 8.89 5.60
CA VAL A 103 -2.19 10.07 5.65
C VAL A 103 -2.26 10.55 7.11
N ALA A 104 -2.06 11.84 7.30
CA ALA A 104 -2.14 12.47 8.62
C ALA A 104 -3.62 12.67 9.00
N ASP A 105 -4.21 11.69 9.65
CA ASP A 105 -5.63 11.72 10.05
C ASP A 105 -5.88 12.26 11.45
N ALA A 106 -4.84 12.41 12.27
CA ALA A 106 -4.96 12.99 13.60
C ALA A 106 -3.77 13.89 13.93
N PRO A 107 -3.97 14.97 14.69
CA PRO A 107 -2.87 15.80 15.15
C PRO A 107 -2.01 15.07 16.18
N GLY A 108 -0.73 15.40 16.23
CA GLY A 108 0.19 14.82 17.19
C GLY A 108 1.63 14.80 16.70
N THR A 109 2.48 14.18 17.49
CA THR A 109 3.90 14.00 17.20
C THR A 109 4.17 12.53 16.92
N PHE A 110 4.78 12.26 15.78
CA PHE A 110 5.05 10.91 15.28
C PHE A 110 6.56 10.77 15.06
N PRO A 111 7.30 10.15 16.00
CA PRO A 111 8.72 9.90 15.82
C PRO A 111 8.95 8.74 14.87
N VAL A 112 9.98 8.87 14.04
CA VAL A 112 10.51 7.79 13.20
C VAL A 112 11.76 7.25 13.89
N THR A 113 11.73 5.99 14.28
CA THR A 113 12.85 5.34 14.97
C THR A 113 13.56 4.36 14.06
N LEU A 114 14.86 4.25 14.22
CA LEU A 114 15.70 3.21 13.62
C LEU A 114 15.88 2.10 14.66
N GLU A 115 15.36 0.92 14.35
CA GLU A 115 15.26 -0.18 15.32
C GLU A 115 16.62 -0.72 15.77
N VAL A 116 17.52 -0.98 14.82
CA VAL A 116 18.84 -1.52 15.11
C VAL A 116 19.75 -0.49 15.78
N ALA A 117 19.76 0.72 15.29
CA ALA A 117 20.55 1.81 15.87
C ALA A 117 19.98 2.31 17.20
N GLY A 118 18.70 2.07 17.47
CA GLY A 118 18.01 2.56 18.67
C GLY A 118 17.88 4.08 18.73
N THR A 119 17.93 4.77 17.60
CA THR A 119 17.92 6.23 17.51
C THR A 119 16.67 6.74 16.81
N VAL A 120 16.33 8.00 17.07
CA VAL A 120 15.26 8.70 16.37
C VAL A 120 15.83 9.33 15.11
N GLY A 121 15.37 8.90 13.95
CA GLY A 121 15.79 9.43 12.66
C GLY A 121 15.10 10.74 12.28
N GLY A 122 13.95 11.04 12.89
CA GLY A 122 13.20 12.25 12.62
C GLY A 122 11.87 12.27 13.35
N ILE A 123 11.21 13.41 13.32
CA ILE A 123 9.90 13.63 13.96
C ILE A 123 8.96 14.28 12.94
N VAL A 124 7.76 13.76 12.84
CA VAL A 124 6.66 14.39 12.09
C VAL A 124 5.69 15.03 13.08
N GLN A 125 5.43 16.32 12.89
CA GLN A 125 4.44 17.06 13.67
C GLN A 125 3.22 17.33 12.79
N VAL A 126 2.08 16.82 13.20
CA VAL A 126 0.79 17.04 12.54
C VAL A 126 -0.04 18.01 13.37
N ARG A 127 -0.55 19.04 12.72
CA ARG A 127 -1.40 20.06 13.32
C ARG A 127 -2.81 20.07 12.73
#